data_ac18b6aa6907246d213f477cc31930f3
#
_entry.id   ac18b6aa6907246d213f477cc31930f3
#
_cell.length_a   1.000
_cell.length_b   1.000
_cell.length_c   1.000
_cell.angle_alpha   90.00
_cell.angle_beta   90.00
_cell.angle_gamma   90.00
#
_symmetry.space_group_name_H-M   'P 1'
#
loop_
_entity.id
_entity.type
_entity.pdbx_description
1 polymer ?
#
loop_
_entity_poly.entity_id
_entity_poly.type
_entity_poly.pdbx_seq_one_letter_code
_entity_poly.pdbx_strand_id
1 'polypeptide(L)'
;MRYRLFFISLLLTLSNAQASVVVGATRVIFDGAKESTVVAVDNRDNTTNIVQPWLSVVDTSSPEKDSFIITPPLFRLNSGEKGFVRIVRSGKPLPTSRESMLWLNVKGIPAMDNVPDKNTVQFAINSKIKLIYRPKELQGQIPENYAAKLQWSHDSNFYSVTNNSPLYMNFSQIKINGKNVSGIWFAAPFSTLKIPAKDVLSSARNKEITWSVINDYGMAGKKYSAIIQ
;
A
#
# COMPACT_ATOMS: atom_id res chain seq x y z
N MET A 1 -42.24 23.95 -11.56
CA MET A 1 -41.99 22.71 -12.29
C MET A 1 -40.68 22.71 -13.12
N ARG A 2 -40.29 23.85 -13.73
CA ARG A 2 -39.08 23.96 -14.61
C ARG A 2 -37.73 23.69 -13.91
N TYR A 3 -37.59 24.02 -12.63
CA TYR A 3 -36.33 23.77 -11.87
C TYR A 3 -36.15 22.32 -11.42
N ARG A 4 -37.19 21.51 -11.32
CA ARG A 4 -37.10 20.10 -10.98
C ARG A 4 -36.54 19.26 -12.15
N LEU A 5 -36.83 19.64 -13.38
CA LEU A 5 -36.28 19.00 -14.59
C LEU A 5 -34.79 19.31 -14.77
N PHE A 6 -34.33 20.50 -14.35
CA PHE A 6 -32.91 20.87 -14.44
C PHE A 6 -32.05 20.09 -13.44
N PHE A 7 -32.57 19.81 -12.24
CA PHE A 7 -31.88 18.98 -11.25
C PHE A 7 -31.80 17.51 -11.64
N ILE A 8 -32.79 16.98 -12.32
CA ILE A 8 -32.79 15.59 -12.82
C ILE A 8 -31.79 15.43 -13.98
N SER A 9 -31.64 16.43 -14.84
CA SER A 9 -30.66 16.43 -15.95
C SER A 9 -29.21 16.46 -15.44
N LEU A 10 -28.92 17.12 -14.32
CA LEU A 10 -27.58 17.21 -13.75
C LEU A 10 -27.12 15.89 -13.09
N LEU A 11 -28.07 15.07 -12.60
CA LEU A 11 -27.74 13.76 -12.00
C LEU A 11 -27.36 12.68 -13.05
N LEU A 12 -27.70 12.88 -14.31
CA LEU A 12 -27.45 11.91 -15.39
C LEU A 12 -26.04 12.02 -16.00
N THR A 13 -25.23 13.00 -15.61
CA THR A 13 -23.87 13.21 -16.13
C THR A 13 -22.77 12.64 -15.23
N LEU A 14 -23.08 11.70 -14.32
CA LEU A 14 -22.08 10.99 -13.54
C LEU A 14 -21.30 10.05 -14.47
N SER A 15 -20.24 10.59 -15.08
CA SER A 15 -19.27 9.80 -15.84
C SER A 15 -18.66 8.75 -14.91
N ASN A 16 -18.82 7.47 -15.23
CA ASN A 16 -18.12 6.40 -14.54
C ASN A 16 -16.63 6.54 -14.81
N ALA A 17 -15.86 7.03 -13.82
CA ALA A 17 -14.41 6.94 -13.85
C ALA A 17 -14.03 5.46 -13.73
N GLN A 18 -13.73 4.81 -14.84
CA GLN A 18 -13.25 3.43 -14.82
C GLN A 18 -11.74 3.42 -14.64
N ALA A 19 -11.27 2.70 -13.62
CA ALA A 19 -9.85 2.40 -13.48
C ALA A 19 -9.48 1.30 -14.48
N SER A 20 -8.39 1.49 -15.21
CA SER A 20 -7.91 0.59 -16.25
C SER A 20 -7.66 -0.83 -15.69
N VAL A 21 -6.55 -1.04 -15.00
CA VAL A 21 -6.16 -2.32 -14.40
C VAL A 21 -6.22 -2.21 -12.88
N VAL A 22 -6.98 -3.09 -12.23
CA VAL A 22 -7.20 -3.10 -10.78
C VAL A 22 -6.53 -4.31 -10.16
N VAL A 23 -5.72 -4.07 -9.12
CA VAL A 23 -5.14 -5.14 -8.30
C VAL A 23 -6.17 -5.56 -7.25
N GLY A 24 -6.48 -6.85 -7.16
CA GLY A 24 -7.50 -7.41 -6.27
C GLY A 24 -7.14 -7.40 -4.77
N ALA A 25 -6.10 -6.68 -4.38
CA ALA A 25 -5.64 -6.57 -3.01
C ALA A 25 -5.05 -5.18 -2.73
N THR A 26 -5.15 -4.70 -1.50
CA THR A 26 -4.50 -3.45 -1.06
C THR A 26 -3.07 -3.70 -0.55
N ARG A 27 -2.74 -4.95 -0.23
CA ARG A 27 -1.44 -5.48 0.20
C ARG A 27 -1.40 -6.99 0.03
N VAL A 28 -0.22 -7.54 0.03
CA VAL A 28 0.01 -8.99 0.00
C VAL A 28 0.79 -9.38 1.23
N ILE A 29 0.22 -10.25 2.07
CA ILE A 29 0.96 -10.93 3.14
C ILE A 29 1.45 -12.26 2.56
N PHE A 30 2.75 -12.38 2.33
CA PHE A 30 3.36 -13.61 1.87
C PHE A 30 3.68 -14.48 3.09
N ASP A 31 2.95 -15.58 3.24
CA ASP A 31 3.18 -16.56 4.31
C ASP A 31 4.49 -17.30 4.05
N GLY A 32 5.45 -17.15 4.97
CA GLY A 32 6.78 -17.76 4.89
C GLY A 32 6.78 -19.29 4.93
N ALA A 33 5.67 -19.92 5.32
CA ALA A 33 5.50 -21.38 5.22
C ALA A 33 5.16 -21.86 3.80
N LYS A 34 4.87 -20.92 2.87
CA LYS A 34 4.46 -21.22 1.49
C LYS A 34 5.59 -20.90 0.51
N GLU A 35 5.65 -21.63 -0.58
CA GLU A 35 6.60 -21.40 -1.68
C GLU A 35 6.14 -20.25 -2.61
N SER A 36 4.84 -20.00 -2.69
CA SER A 36 4.29 -18.95 -3.55
C SER A 36 2.97 -18.39 -3.05
N THR A 37 2.63 -17.20 -3.52
CA THR A 37 1.32 -16.59 -3.38
C THR A 37 0.83 -16.04 -4.71
N VAL A 38 -0.47 -15.75 -4.82
CA VAL A 38 -1.10 -15.27 -6.06
C VAL A 38 -1.91 -14.02 -5.76
N VAL A 39 -1.83 -13.07 -6.69
CA VAL A 39 -2.60 -11.82 -6.66
C VAL A 39 -3.43 -11.73 -7.91
N ALA A 40 -4.74 -11.52 -7.77
CA ALA A 40 -5.63 -11.30 -8.89
C ALA A 40 -5.44 -9.88 -9.47
N VAL A 41 -5.60 -9.76 -10.78
CA VAL A 41 -5.56 -8.49 -11.51
C VAL A 41 -6.72 -8.47 -12.50
N ASP A 42 -7.56 -7.45 -12.39
CA ASP A 42 -8.76 -7.31 -13.22
C ASP A 42 -8.57 -6.17 -14.22
N ASN A 43 -8.79 -6.41 -15.50
CA ASN A 43 -8.91 -5.33 -16.48
C ASN A 43 -10.36 -4.83 -16.53
N ARG A 44 -10.61 -3.68 -15.93
CA ARG A 44 -11.95 -3.04 -15.94
C ARG A 44 -12.11 -2.01 -17.05
N ASP A 45 -11.12 -1.90 -17.93
CA ASP A 45 -11.17 -1.03 -19.10
C ASP A 45 -11.96 -1.69 -20.24
N ASN A 46 -12.45 -0.86 -21.17
CA ASN A 46 -13.08 -1.32 -22.41
C ASN A 46 -12.06 -1.76 -23.46
N THR A 47 -10.77 -1.57 -23.21
CA THR A 47 -9.68 -1.92 -24.11
C THR A 47 -8.80 -3.02 -23.50
N THR A 48 -8.08 -3.71 -24.37
CA THR A 48 -7.03 -4.65 -23.94
C THR A 48 -5.89 -3.88 -23.26
N ASN A 49 -5.35 -4.43 -22.19
CA ASN A 49 -4.16 -3.92 -21.52
C ASN A 49 -3.03 -4.93 -21.55
N ILE A 50 -1.81 -4.44 -21.65
CA ILE A 50 -0.59 -5.20 -21.33
C ILE A 50 -0.29 -4.94 -19.86
N VAL A 51 -0.20 -5.99 -19.07
CA VAL A 51 0.07 -5.93 -17.63
C VAL A 51 1.50 -6.29 -17.36
N GLN A 52 2.22 -5.41 -16.67
CA GLN A 52 3.62 -5.59 -16.27
C GLN A 52 3.72 -5.51 -14.75
N PRO A 53 3.86 -6.63 -14.04
CA PRO A 53 4.16 -6.67 -12.62
C PRO A 53 5.68 -6.72 -12.37
N TRP A 54 6.14 -6.03 -11.32
CA TRP A 54 7.54 -6.13 -10.84
C TRP A 54 7.66 -5.75 -9.37
N LEU A 55 8.78 -6.11 -8.74
CA LEU A 55 9.11 -5.69 -7.38
C LEU A 55 10.08 -4.51 -7.37
N SER A 56 9.94 -3.66 -6.37
CA SER A 56 10.91 -2.63 -6.04
C SER A 56 11.15 -2.57 -4.54
N VAL A 57 12.35 -2.15 -4.15
CA VAL A 57 12.73 -1.98 -2.75
C VAL A 57 11.96 -0.82 -2.12
N VAL A 58 11.76 -0.89 -0.81
CA VAL A 58 11.12 0.17 -0.02
C VAL A 58 12.16 1.21 0.34
N ASP A 59 13.30 0.74 0.84
CA ASP A 59 14.47 1.51 1.24
C ASP A 59 15.72 0.61 1.20
N THR A 60 16.85 1.12 1.65
CA THR A 60 18.13 0.39 1.67
C THR A 60 18.16 -0.80 2.63
N SER A 61 17.23 -0.89 3.59
CA SER A 61 17.08 -2.02 4.53
C SER A 61 16.18 -3.14 3.99
N SER A 62 15.51 -2.91 2.86
CA SER A 62 14.65 -3.91 2.24
C SER A 62 15.46 -5.13 1.76
N PRO A 63 14.84 -6.31 1.73
CA PRO A 63 15.47 -7.47 1.11
C PRO A 63 15.70 -7.18 -0.37
N GLU A 64 16.64 -7.92 -0.97
CA GLU A 64 16.87 -7.82 -2.39
C GLU A 64 15.61 -8.19 -3.16
N LYS A 65 15.30 -7.40 -4.20
CA LYS A 65 14.09 -7.59 -5.02
C LYS A 65 14.01 -8.96 -5.67
N ASP A 66 15.17 -9.61 -5.89
CA ASP A 66 15.30 -10.93 -6.47
C ASP A 66 15.20 -12.08 -5.43
N SER A 67 14.87 -11.77 -4.17
CA SER A 67 14.40 -12.77 -3.20
C SER A 67 13.06 -13.40 -3.60
N PHE A 68 12.36 -12.77 -4.55
CA PHE A 68 11.12 -13.28 -5.14
C PHE A 68 11.15 -13.16 -6.66
N ILE A 69 10.51 -14.12 -7.32
CA ILE A 69 10.29 -14.15 -8.76
C ILE A 69 8.81 -13.88 -9.04
N ILE A 70 8.54 -12.97 -9.98
CA ILE A 70 7.18 -12.67 -10.43
C ILE A 70 6.92 -13.34 -11.78
N THR A 71 5.78 -14.01 -11.89
CA THR A 71 5.39 -14.69 -13.12
C THR A 71 3.88 -14.57 -13.37
N PRO A 72 3.47 -14.29 -14.62
CA PRO A 72 4.30 -13.90 -15.77
C PRO A 72 4.85 -12.47 -15.61
N PRO A 73 6.03 -12.15 -16.17
CA PRO A 73 6.60 -10.79 -16.06
C PRO A 73 5.91 -9.77 -16.96
N LEU A 74 5.19 -10.24 -17.96
CA LEU A 74 4.38 -9.46 -18.88
C LEU A 74 3.27 -10.34 -19.44
N PHE A 75 2.04 -9.83 -19.50
CA PHE A 75 0.92 -10.57 -20.09
C PHE A 75 -0.15 -9.64 -20.63
N ARG A 76 -0.88 -10.14 -21.61
CA ARG A 76 -2.06 -9.48 -22.18
C ARG A 76 -3.29 -9.80 -21.33
N LEU A 77 -4.14 -8.81 -21.11
CA LEU A 77 -5.40 -8.94 -20.40
C LEU A 77 -6.48 -8.22 -21.20
N ASN A 78 -7.43 -8.97 -21.75
CA ASN A 78 -8.51 -8.40 -22.56
C ASN A 78 -9.47 -7.60 -21.70
N SER A 79 -10.34 -6.80 -22.33
CA SER A 79 -11.40 -6.06 -21.64
C SER A 79 -12.25 -7.00 -20.79
N GLY A 80 -12.48 -6.65 -19.52
CA GLY A 80 -13.25 -7.42 -18.55
C GLY A 80 -12.60 -8.72 -18.06
N GLU A 81 -11.39 -9.05 -18.55
CA GLU A 81 -10.69 -10.29 -18.19
C GLU A 81 -9.99 -10.17 -16.84
N LYS A 82 -9.89 -11.32 -16.13
CA LYS A 82 -9.11 -11.48 -14.90
C LYS A 82 -7.85 -12.28 -15.19
N GLY A 83 -6.72 -11.77 -14.67
CA GLY A 83 -5.44 -12.45 -14.70
C GLY A 83 -4.88 -12.66 -13.31
N PHE A 84 -3.76 -13.35 -13.21
CA PHE A 84 -3.11 -13.66 -11.94
C PHE A 84 -1.62 -13.41 -12.04
N VAL A 85 -1.11 -12.75 -11.02
CA VAL A 85 0.34 -12.58 -10.78
C VAL A 85 0.75 -13.52 -9.68
N ARG A 86 1.63 -14.47 -9.99
CA ARG A 86 2.23 -15.37 -9.00
C ARG A 86 3.54 -14.79 -8.53
N ILE A 87 3.75 -14.79 -7.22
CA ILE A 87 4.97 -14.39 -6.53
C ILE A 87 5.56 -15.65 -5.91
N VAL A 88 6.77 -16.02 -6.29
CA VAL A 88 7.46 -17.26 -5.88
C VAL A 88 8.74 -16.89 -5.16
N ARG A 89 9.10 -17.60 -4.09
CA ARG A 89 10.40 -17.45 -3.43
C ARG A 89 11.51 -17.91 -4.35
N SER A 90 12.60 -17.13 -4.46
CA SER A 90 13.75 -17.48 -5.30
C SER A 90 14.73 -18.47 -4.63
N GLY A 91 14.52 -18.78 -3.35
CA GLY A 91 15.44 -19.54 -2.53
C GLY A 91 16.51 -18.72 -1.82
N LYS A 92 16.64 -17.41 -2.13
CA LYS A 92 17.51 -16.52 -1.36
C LYS A 92 17.05 -16.43 0.10
N PRO A 93 17.98 -16.39 1.07
CA PRO A 93 17.66 -16.31 2.48
C PRO A 93 16.98 -14.96 2.81
N LEU A 94 15.92 -15.04 3.60
CA LEU A 94 15.23 -13.90 4.17
C LEU A 94 15.31 -13.98 5.69
N PRO A 95 15.26 -12.85 6.41
CA PRO A 95 15.20 -12.86 7.87
C PRO A 95 14.07 -13.76 8.38
N THR A 96 14.32 -14.57 9.40
CA THR A 96 13.35 -15.47 10.02
C THR A 96 12.70 -14.87 11.28
N SER A 97 13.38 -13.90 11.93
CA SER A 97 12.95 -13.27 13.17
C SER A 97 12.13 -11.99 12.99
N ARG A 98 11.95 -11.51 11.77
CA ARG A 98 11.21 -10.28 11.46
C ARG A 98 10.61 -10.31 10.06
N GLU A 99 9.57 -9.52 9.84
CA GLU A 99 9.02 -9.28 8.51
C GLU A 99 10.02 -8.57 7.59
N SER A 100 9.85 -8.80 6.29
CA SER A 100 10.51 -8.06 5.21
C SER A 100 9.48 -7.46 4.29
N MET A 101 9.75 -6.28 3.69
CA MET A 101 8.78 -5.59 2.86
C MET A 101 9.39 -5.12 1.52
N LEU A 102 8.65 -5.33 0.45
CA LEU A 102 8.90 -4.83 -0.89
C LEU A 102 7.64 -4.12 -1.40
N TRP A 103 7.80 -3.35 -2.47
CA TRP A 103 6.68 -2.88 -3.24
C TRP A 103 6.39 -3.84 -4.39
N LEU A 104 5.16 -4.33 -4.50
CA LEU A 104 4.62 -4.92 -5.71
C LEU A 104 4.02 -3.80 -6.55
N ASN A 105 4.56 -3.64 -7.74
CA ASN A 105 4.06 -2.71 -8.76
C ASN A 105 3.33 -3.53 -9.82
N VAL A 106 2.19 -3.03 -10.29
CA VAL A 106 1.42 -3.62 -11.39
C VAL A 106 1.03 -2.48 -12.32
N LYS A 107 1.65 -2.42 -13.48
CA LYS A 107 1.40 -1.39 -14.50
C LYS A 107 0.47 -1.93 -15.57
N GLY A 108 -0.64 -1.25 -15.77
CA GLY A 108 -1.52 -1.45 -16.91
C GLY A 108 -1.16 -0.49 -18.03
N ILE A 109 -0.90 -1.01 -19.23
CA ILE A 109 -0.56 -0.26 -20.43
C ILE A 109 -1.64 -0.58 -21.46
N PRO A 110 -2.54 0.37 -21.79
CA PRO A 110 -3.55 0.14 -22.81
C PRO A 110 -2.91 -0.24 -24.15
N ALA A 111 -3.43 -1.26 -24.82
CA ALA A 111 -2.99 -1.60 -26.17
C ALA A 111 -3.43 -0.50 -27.15
N MET A 112 -2.52 -0.10 -28.03
CA MET A 112 -2.86 0.84 -29.08
C MET A 112 -3.57 0.08 -30.21
N ASP A 113 -4.78 0.51 -30.54
CA ASP A 113 -5.33 0.22 -31.85
C ASP A 113 -4.60 1.11 -32.87
N ASN A 114 -4.11 0.51 -33.95
CA ASN A 114 -3.49 1.26 -35.04
C ASN A 114 -4.57 2.12 -35.74
N VAL A 115 -4.83 3.31 -35.20
CA VAL A 115 -5.68 4.32 -35.84
C VAL A 115 -4.74 5.37 -36.40
N PRO A 116 -4.47 5.38 -37.71
CA PRO A 116 -3.72 6.45 -38.34
C PRO A 116 -4.45 7.80 -38.11
N ASP A 117 -3.69 8.88 -37.93
CA ASP A 117 -4.14 10.27 -37.98
C ASP A 117 -4.99 10.84 -36.82
N LYS A 118 -4.92 10.27 -35.61
CA LYS A 118 -5.48 10.92 -34.42
C LYS A 118 -4.41 11.24 -33.40
N ASN A 119 -4.35 12.51 -32.96
CA ASN A 119 -3.60 12.88 -31.77
C ASN A 119 -4.24 12.23 -30.54
N THR A 120 -3.62 11.16 -30.01
CA THR A 120 -4.10 10.41 -28.86
C THR A 120 -3.13 10.59 -27.69
N VAL A 121 -3.67 10.80 -26.49
CA VAL A 121 -2.92 10.77 -25.23
C VAL A 121 -3.24 9.47 -24.52
N GLN A 122 -2.22 8.70 -24.17
CA GLN A 122 -2.36 7.41 -23.49
C GLN A 122 -1.80 7.49 -22.08
N PHE A 123 -2.54 6.99 -21.11
CA PHE A 123 -2.11 6.93 -19.72
C PHE A 123 -1.86 5.47 -19.32
N ALA A 124 -0.65 5.19 -18.83
CA ALA A 124 -0.34 3.90 -18.21
C ALA A 124 -0.35 4.08 -16.68
N ILE A 125 -1.24 3.37 -16.01
CA ILE A 125 -1.43 3.48 -14.57
C ILE A 125 -0.58 2.40 -13.86
N ASN A 126 0.20 2.80 -12.86
CA ASN A 126 0.94 1.87 -12.01
C ASN A 126 0.30 1.81 -10.61
N SER A 127 -0.27 0.66 -10.27
CA SER A 127 -0.73 0.34 -8.93
C SER A 127 0.44 -0.18 -8.10
N LYS A 128 0.73 0.47 -6.96
CA LYS A 128 1.84 0.14 -6.07
C LYS A 128 1.31 -0.27 -4.71
N ILE A 129 1.45 -1.56 -4.35
CA ILE A 129 0.98 -2.13 -3.09
C ILE A 129 2.13 -2.79 -2.33
N LYS A 130 1.96 -2.98 -1.01
CA LYS A 130 2.98 -3.60 -0.17
C LYS A 130 2.95 -5.12 -0.31
N LEU A 131 4.11 -5.73 -0.55
CA LEU A 131 4.38 -7.15 -0.38
C LEU A 131 5.13 -7.31 0.94
N ILE A 132 4.50 -7.93 1.93
CA ILE A 132 5.07 -8.17 3.26
C ILE A 132 5.30 -9.67 3.40
N TYR A 133 6.56 -10.07 3.45
CA TYR A 133 6.94 -11.43 3.77
C TYR A 133 6.92 -11.60 5.30
N ARG A 134 6.10 -12.53 5.79
CA ARG A 134 6.03 -12.91 7.20
C ARG A 134 6.65 -14.29 7.35
N PRO A 135 7.80 -14.42 8.02
CA PRO A 135 8.45 -15.69 8.28
C PRO A 135 7.51 -16.67 9.00
N LYS A 136 7.76 -17.97 8.80
CA LYS A 136 6.99 -19.05 9.46
C LYS A 136 6.99 -18.91 10.99
N GLU A 137 8.08 -18.44 11.56
CA GLU A 137 8.27 -18.24 13.01
C GLU A 137 7.34 -17.15 13.58
N LEU A 138 6.83 -16.26 12.73
CA LEU A 138 5.88 -15.20 13.10
C LEU A 138 4.44 -15.52 12.70
N GLN A 139 4.15 -16.74 12.30
CA GLN A 139 2.81 -17.15 11.91
C GLN A 139 1.83 -16.94 13.09
N GLY A 140 0.64 -16.41 12.78
CA GLY A 140 -0.37 -16.08 13.79
C GLY A 140 -0.15 -14.76 14.53
N GLN A 141 0.99 -14.10 14.36
CA GLN A 141 1.19 -12.75 14.89
C GLN A 141 0.55 -11.72 13.95
N ILE A 142 -0.11 -10.72 14.51
CA ILE A 142 -0.79 -9.65 13.78
C ILE A 142 -0.36 -8.27 14.30
N PRO A 143 -0.38 -7.23 13.47
CA PRO A 143 0.04 -5.88 13.87
C PRO A 143 -0.69 -5.33 15.08
N GLU A 144 -1.97 -5.68 15.25
CA GLU A 144 -2.81 -5.23 16.37
C GLU A 144 -2.27 -5.63 17.74
N ASN A 145 -1.54 -6.76 17.84
CA ASN A 145 -0.94 -7.24 19.09
C ASN A 145 0.17 -6.32 19.61
N TYR A 146 0.72 -5.47 18.74
CA TYR A 146 1.86 -4.61 19.01
C TYR A 146 1.53 -3.11 18.89
N ALA A 147 0.43 -2.76 18.26
CA ALA A 147 0.09 -1.36 17.98
C ALA A 147 0.01 -0.48 19.22
N ALA A 148 -0.47 -1.02 20.37
CA ALA A 148 -0.50 -0.31 21.64
C ALA A 148 0.88 -0.15 22.30
N LYS A 149 1.88 -0.93 21.87
CA LYS A 149 3.24 -0.95 22.44
C LYS A 149 4.21 -0.03 21.72
N LEU A 150 3.75 0.68 20.69
CA LEU A 150 4.55 1.67 19.98
C LEU A 150 4.93 2.81 20.93
N GLN A 151 6.20 3.15 20.96
CA GLN A 151 6.74 4.20 21.82
C GLN A 151 6.90 5.49 21.02
N TRP A 152 6.22 6.54 21.45
CA TRP A 152 6.27 7.85 20.82
C TRP A 152 7.15 8.80 21.61
N SER A 153 7.92 9.61 20.91
CA SER A 153 8.73 10.69 21.45
C SER A 153 8.74 11.88 20.48
N HIS A 154 9.23 13.02 20.96
CA HIS A 154 9.33 14.25 20.18
C HIS A 154 10.62 14.98 20.54
N ASP A 155 11.27 15.52 19.55
CA ASP A 155 12.32 16.52 19.66
C ASP A 155 11.97 17.75 18.84
N SER A 156 12.86 18.76 18.77
CA SER A 156 12.62 20.00 18.04
C SER A 156 12.36 19.79 16.55
N ASN A 157 12.85 18.69 15.97
CA ASN A 157 12.86 18.45 14.54
C ASN A 157 11.91 17.34 14.09
N PHE A 158 11.64 16.35 14.99
CA PHE A 158 10.93 15.13 14.62
C PHE A 158 9.96 14.67 15.71
N TYR A 159 8.84 14.10 15.26
CA TYR A 159 8.08 13.12 16.01
C TYR A 159 8.61 11.75 15.66
N SER A 160 8.93 10.96 16.66
CA SER A 160 9.54 9.63 16.47
C SER A 160 8.62 8.56 17.02
N VAL A 161 8.48 7.44 16.30
CA VAL A 161 7.80 6.25 16.78
C VAL A 161 8.72 5.06 16.70
N THR A 162 8.99 4.43 17.84
CA THR A 162 9.82 3.22 17.93
C THR A 162 8.93 1.98 17.92
N ASN A 163 9.21 1.10 16.98
CA ASN A 163 8.58 -0.19 16.80
C ASN A 163 9.53 -1.29 17.30
N ASN A 164 9.30 -1.81 18.50
CA ASN A 164 10.09 -2.89 19.09
C ASN A 164 9.52 -4.29 18.73
N SER A 165 8.62 -4.37 17.76
CA SER A 165 8.03 -5.63 17.32
C SER A 165 8.71 -6.20 16.07
N PRO A 166 8.53 -7.49 15.78
CA PRO A 166 9.05 -8.10 14.57
C PRO A 166 8.21 -7.82 13.32
N LEU A 167 7.10 -7.08 13.43
CA LEU A 167 6.16 -6.80 12.34
C LEU A 167 6.28 -5.35 11.86
N TYR A 168 5.97 -5.11 10.58
CA TYR A 168 5.78 -3.76 10.06
C TYR A 168 4.52 -3.12 10.63
N MET A 169 4.64 -1.94 11.23
CA MET A 169 3.52 -1.12 11.66
C MET A 169 3.15 -0.14 10.55
N ASN A 170 2.13 -0.47 9.76
CA ASN A 170 1.61 0.38 8.69
C ASN A 170 0.49 1.25 9.24
N PHE A 171 0.66 2.56 9.22
CA PHE A 171 -0.33 3.48 9.77
C PHE A 171 -1.44 3.78 8.76
N SER A 172 -2.69 3.62 9.18
CA SER A 172 -3.85 4.14 8.44
C SER A 172 -4.08 5.62 8.72
N GLN A 173 -3.75 6.05 9.95
CA GLN A 173 -3.84 7.42 10.38
C GLN A 173 -2.84 7.69 11.50
N ILE A 174 -2.23 8.86 11.47
CA ILE A 174 -1.51 9.48 12.58
C ILE A 174 -2.07 10.87 12.75
N LYS A 175 -2.43 11.26 13.98
CA LYS A 175 -2.78 12.63 14.33
C LYS A 175 -1.91 13.11 15.47
N ILE A 176 -1.53 14.38 15.43
CA ILE A 176 -0.82 15.06 16.49
C ILE A 176 -1.63 16.30 16.88
N ASN A 177 -2.09 16.36 18.14
CA ASN A 177 -3.02 17.37 18.63
C ASN A 177 -4.24 17.54 17.71
N GLY A 178 -4.83 16.41 17.32
CA GLY A 178 -6.02 16.37 16.47
C GLY A 178 -5.79 16.62 14.97
N LYS A 179 -4.61 17.09 14.54
CA LYS A 179 -4.27 17.35 13.14
C LYS A 179 -3.71 16.09 12.48
N ASN A 180 -4.19 15.77 11.28
CA ASN A 180 -3.68 14.64 10.50
C ASN A 180 -2.24 14.92 10.02
N VAL A 181 -1.40 13.90 10.12
CA VAL A 181 -0.08 13.85 9.48
C VAL A 181 -0.23 13.26 8.09
N SER A 182 0.01 14.09 7.07
CA SER A 182 -0.11 13.67 5.67
C SER A 182 1.03 12.73 5.28
N GLY A 183 0.76 11.79 4.36
CA GLY A 183 1.77 10.87 3.84
C GLY A 183 1.45 9.40 4.12
N ILE A 184 2.29 8.53 3.55
CA ILE A 184 2.23 7.08 3.78
C ILE A 184 3.32 6.72 4.79
N TRP A 185 2.90 6.40 6.01
CA TRP A 185 3.80 6.14 7.11
C TRP A 185 3.80 4.66 7.49
N PHE A 186 4.98 4.14 7.80
CA PHE A 186 5.14 2.81 8.36
C PHE A 186 6.44 2.74 9.17
N ALA A 187 6.43 2.00 10.27
CA ALA A 187 7.62 1.71 11.06
C ALA A 187 8.06 0.27 10.79
N ALA A 188 9.30 0.10 10.32
CA ALA A 188 9.87 -1.22 10.08
C ALA A 188 10.06 -1.99 11.40
N PRO A 189 10.23 -3.31 11.37
CA PRO A 189 10.56 -4.09 12.56
C PRO A 189 11.83 -3.58 13.25
N PHE A 190 11.78 -3.48 14.59
CA PHE A 190 12.91 -3.09 15.44
C PHE A 190 13.56 -1.77 15.01
N SER A 191 12.76 -0.81 14.57
CA SER A 191 13.25 0.48 14.07
C SER A 191 12.46 1.67 14.60
N THR A 192 13.01 2.86 14.39
CA THR A 192 12.36 4.14 14.71
C THR A 192 12.05 4.89 13.42
N LEU A 193 10.76 5.17 13.19
CA LEU A 193 10.29 6.07 12.15
C LEU A 193 10.37 7.51 12.65
N LYS A 194 10.91 8.42 11.85
CA LYS A 194 10.95 9.86 12.11
C LYS A 194 10.00 10.61 11.17
N ILE A 195 9.12 11.42 11.73
CA ILE A 195 8.17 12.27 11.04
C ILE A 195 8.60 13.72 11.24
N PRO A 196 8.89 14.51 10.19
CA PRO A 196 9.36 15.89 10.35
C PRO A 196 8.33 16.74 11.10
N ALA A 197 8.78 17.46 12.14
CA ALA A 197 7.90 18.31 12.97
C ALA A 197 7.31 19.49 12.20
N LYS A 198 7.97 19.96 11.14
CA LYS A 198 7.47 21.01 10.24
C LYS A 198 6.16 20.65 9.53
N ASP A 199 5.91 19.34 9.37
CA ASP A 199 4.68 18.84 8.75
C ASP A 199 3.51 18.85 9.73
N VAL A 200 3.78 19.19 11.01
CA VAL A 200 2.81 19.19 12.10
C VAL A 200 2.98 20.46 12.95
N LEU A 201 2.41 21.57 12.48
CA LEU A 201 2.46 22.83 13.23
C LEU A 201 1.62 22.71 14.52
N SER A 202 2.27 22.63 15.68
CA SER A 202 1.64 22.66 17.00
C SER A 202 2.53 23.33 18.02
N SER A 203 2.03 24.40 18.66
CA SER A 203 2.69 25.14 19.73
C SER A 203 2.37 24.61 21.13
N ALA A 204 1.52 23.58 21.27
CA ALA A 204 1.14 23.03 22.55
C ALA A 204 2.34 22.36 23.24
N ARG A 205 2.47 22.54 24.58
CA ARG A 205 3.55 21.99 25.41
C ARG A 205 3.46 20.46 25.47
N ASN A 206 2.27 19.93 25.72
CA ASN A 206 1.99 18.51 25.67
C ASN A 206 1.46 18.13 24.29
N LYS A 207 1.94 17.03 23.72
CA LYS A 207 1.54 16.53 22.42
C LYS A 207 0.68 15.28 22.60
N GLU A 208 -0.60 15.38 22.27
CA GLU A 208 -1.45 14.20 22.13
C GLU A 208 -1.22 13.58 20.76
N ILE A 209 -0.77 12.34 20.75
CA ILE A 209 -0.64 11.56 19.51
C ILE A 209 -1.72 10.50 19.48
N THR A 210 -2.45 10.41 18.37
CA THR A 210 -3.37 9.30 18.11
C THR A 210 -2.98 8.59 16.83
N TRP A 211 -3.07 7.27 16.84
CA TRP A 211 -2.75 6.46 15.66
C TRP A 211 -3.67 5.25 15.53
N SER A 212 -3.73 4.71 14.32
CA SER A 212 -4.27 3.38 14.05
C SER A 212 -3.41 2.70 13.00
N VAL A 213 -3.23 1.40 13.14
CA VAL A 213 -2.46 0.58 12.19
C VAL A 213 -3.40 -0.13 11.22
N ILE A 214 -2.90 -0.44 10.05
CA ILE A 214 -3.62 -1.21 9.04
C ILE A 214 -3.37 -2.69 9.31
N ASN A 215 -4.43 -3.48 9.36
CA ASN A 215 -4.34 -4.92 9.56
C ASN A 215 -3.95 -5.69 8.28
N ASP A 216 -3.80 -7.00 8.40
CA ASP A 216 -3.41 -7.87 7.28
C ASP A 216 -4.42 -7.86 6.12
N TYR A 217 -5.70 -7.55 6.40
CA TYR A 217 -6.77 -7.43 5.40
C TYR A 217 -6.83 -6.04 4.73
N GLY A 218 -5.96 -5.11 5.15
CA GLY A 218 -5.93 -3.76 4.58
C GLY A 218 -6.90 -2.76 5.20
N MET A 219 -7.55 -3.12 6.31
CA MET A 219 -8.49 -2.26 7.03
C MET A 219 -7.80 -1.50 8.15
N ALA A 220 -8.31 -0.31 8.47
CA ALA A 220 -7.90 0.44 9.65
C ALA A 220 -8.30 -0.30 10.93
N GLY A 221 -7.32 -0.56 11.79
CA GLY A 221 -7.54 -1.17 13.08
C GLY A 221 -8.03 -0.18 14.14
N LYS A 222 -7.99 -0.62 15.40
CA LYS A 222 -8.35 0.18 16.58
C LYS A 222 -7.48 1.45 16.67
N LYS A 223 -8.07 2.52 17.21
CA LYS A 223 -7.38 3.77 17.53
C LYS A 223 -6.68 3.65 18.89
N TYR A 224 -5.46 4.14 18.95
CA TYR A 224 -4.62 4.26 20.16
C TYR A 224 -4.26 5.72 20.38
N SER A 225 -3.87 6.07 21.61
CA SER A 225 -3.40 7.42 21.95
C SER A 225 -2.28 7.37 22.98
N ALA A 226 -1.42 8.40 22.94
CA ALA A 226 -0.39 8.67 23.93
C ALA A 226 -0.22 10.18 24.09
N ILE A 227 0.18 10.60 25.29
CA ILE A 227 0.61 11.98 25.56
C ILE A 227 2.12 11.96 25.74
N ILE A 228 2.83 12.79 24.98
CA ILE A 228 4.28 12.96 25.07
C ILE A 228 4.63 14.40 25.43
N GLN A 229 5.70 14.57 26.15
CA GLN A 229 6.25 15.86 26.60
C GLN A 229 7.39 16.32 25.71
#